data_62167209b1a287b7214ea635b79e7f88
#
_entry.id   62167209b1a287b7214ea635b79e7f88
#
_cell.length_a   1.000
_cell.length_b   1.000
_cell.length_c   1.000
_cell.angle_alpha   90.00
_cell.angle_beta   90.00
_cell.angle_gamma   90.00
#
_symmetry.space_group_name_H-M   'P 1'
#
loop_
_entity.id
_entity.type
_entity.pdbx_description
1 polymer ?
#
loop_
_entity_poly.entity_id
_entity_poly.type
_entity_poly.pdbx_seq_one_letter_code
_entity_poly.pdbx_strand_id
1 'polypeptide(L)'
;MPYKKIGPYKFDCNVCETRCDGKSKEEYNFQHDSDFSEEIEKEIINIINSSYQNLFAEKTSKKDYPDLEIKSKNNPSVTLLFIEVKVQQRTFMSIQHYLPDSFLVPSETIALNLSDLERYFEIKDKEKKPIFITWCLMNRPCINGLNPMIKKFYSQEIDVLRKIRVNDKKDSRKFRRASGKGDVVDGEHKGVVVNYHFSLNELFEGLPELRMFNI
;
A
#
# COMPACT_ATOMS: atom_id res chain seq x y z
N MET A 1 -10.51 1.70 -26.63
CA MET A 1 -9.84 1.53 -25.32
C MET A 1 -10.25 0.16 -24.79
N PRO A 2 -9.34 -0.65 -24.28
CA PRO A 2 -9.64 -2.03 -23.89
C PRO A 2 -10.50 -2.17 -22.61
N TYR A 3 -10.84 -1.07 -21.91
CA TYR A 3 -11.63 -1.10 -20.68
C TYR A 3 -12.50 0.15 -20.53
N LYS A 4 -13.65 -0.05 -19.91
CA LYS A 4 -14.64 1.02 -19.67
C LYS A 4 -14.35 1.72 -18.35
N LYS A 5 -14.19 3.05 -18.39
CA LYS A 5 -14.00 3.88 -17.20
C LYS A 5 -15.36 4.26 -16.60
N ILE A 6 -15.54 4.05 -15.30
CA ILE A 6 -16.74 4.40 -14.54
C ILE A 6 -16.49 5.64 -13.65
N GLY A 7 -15.26 5.87 -13.22
CA GLY A 7 -14.86 6.99 -12.38
C GLY A 7 -13.35 7.21 -12.48
N PRO A 8 -12.72 8.01 -11.62
CA PRO A 8 -11.28 8.28 -11.69
C PRO A 8 -10.44 7.00 -11.77
N TYR A 9 -10.69 6.04 -10.87
CA TYR A 9 -10.04 4.72 -10.85
C TYR A 9 -11.03 3.55 -10.88
N LYS A 10 -12.32 3.80 -11.17
CA LYS A 10 -13.34 2.77 -11.32
C LYS A 10 -13.46 2.35 -12.77
N PHE A 11 -12.88 1.21 -13.12
CA PHE A 11 -12.94 0.62 -14.43
C PHE A 11 -13.75 -0.67 -14.38
N ASP A 12 -14.61 -0.88 -15.36
CA ASP A 12 -15.37 -2.12 -15.48
C ASP A 12 -14.44 -3.24 -15.98
N CYS A 13 -14.00 -4.09 -15.06
CA CYS A 13 -13.11 -5.20 -15.37
C CYS A 13 -13.79 -6.30 -16.21
N ASN A 14 -15.13 -6.33 -16.29
CA ASN A 14 -15.85 -7.32 -17.10
C ASN A 14 -15.73 -7.04 -18.60
N VAL A 15 -15.53 -5.77 -18.97
CA VAL A 15 -15.32 -5.38 -20.37
C VAL A 15 -13.85 -5.09 -20.69
N CYS A 16 -12.94 -5.43 -19.78
CA CYS A 16 -11.50 -5.22 -19.97
C CYS A 16 -10.92 -6.33 -20.86
N GLU A 17 -10.38 -5.97 -22.00
CA GLU A 17 -9.75 -6.91 -22.94
C GLU A 17 -8.39 -7.43 -22.46
N THR A 18 -7.70 -6.67 -21.62
CA THR A 18 -6.37 -7.02 -21.12
C THR A 18 -6.36 -7.93 -19.90
N ARG A 19 -7.46 -8.05 -19.19
CA ARG A 19 -7.71 -8.97 -18.05
C ARG A 19 -6.46 -9.34 -17.23
N CYS A 20 -6.12 -8.52 -16.24
CA CYS A 20 -4.98 -8.79 -15.35
C CYS A 20 -5.17 -10.05 -14.45
N ASP A 21 -6.40 -10.54 -14.30
CA ASP A 21 -6.74 -11.79 -13.60
C ASP A 21 -6.50 -13.07 -14.45
N GLY A 22 -6.36 -12.93 -15.76
CA GLY A 22 -6.07 -14.03 -16.68
C GLY A 22 -4.63 -14.53 -16.62
N LYS A 23 -3.75 -13.88 -15.88
CA LYS A 23 -2.40 -14.36 -15.61
C LYS A 23 -2.47 -15.56 -14.67
N SER A 24 -1.73 -16.64 -15.00
CA SER A 24 -1.56 -17.77 -14.10
C SER A 24 -1.20 -17.26 -12.71
N LYS A 25 -1.84 -17.81 -11.69
CA LYS A 25 -1.37 -17.59 -10.31
C LYS A 25 0.00 -18.28 -10.23
N GLU A 26 1.05 -17.52 -10.42
CA GLU A 26 2.38 -17.97 -10.01
C GLU A 26 2.30 -18.39 -8.56
N GLU A 27 2.91 -19.51 -8.22
CA GLU A 27 2.99 -19.92 -6.82
C GLU A 27 3.55 -18.77 -6.01
N TYR A 28 2.87 -18.46 -4.91
CA TYR A 28 3.30 -17.42 -3.99
C TYR A 28 4.70 -17.75 -3.49
N ASN A 29 5.66 -16.96 -3.89
CA ASN A 29 7.03 -17.03 -3.39
C ASN A 29 7.29 -15.84 -2.48
N PHE A 30 7.23 -16.08 -1.17
CA PHE A 30 7.42 -15.04 -0.16
C PHE A 30 8.78 -14.34 -0.31
N GLN A 31 9.85 -15.10 -0.59
CA GLN A 31 11.20 -14.52 -0.74
C GLN A 31 11.24 -13.54 -1.93
N HIS A 32 10.67 -13.93 -3.06
CA HIS A 32 10.62 -13.07 -4.23
C HIS A 32 9.82 -11.76 -3.97
N ASP A 33 8.69 -11.87 -3.27
CA ASP A 33 7.88 -10.69 -2.93
C ASP A 33 8.61 -9.79 -1.90
N SER A 34 9.38 -10.39 -0.97
CA SER A 34 10.20 -9.68 0.01
C SER A 34 11.36 -8.94 -0.66
N ASP A 35 12.13 -9.62 -1.50
CA ASP A 35 13.27 -9.04 -2.22
C ASP A 35 12.82 -7.87 -3.10
N PHE A 36 11.68 -8.02 -3.75
CA PHE A 36 11.09 -6.97 -4.57
C PHE A 36 10.62 -5.77 -3.74
N SER A 37 10.03 -5.99 -2.55
CA SER A 37 9.66 -4.91 -1.64
C SER A 37 10.89 -4.10 -1.21
N GLU A 38 12.00 -4.76 -0.91
CA GLU A 38 13.26 -4.08 -0.58
C GLU A 38 13.82 -3.23 -1.72
N GLU A 39 13.66 -3.65 -2.97
CA GLU A 39 14.04 -2.86 -4.14
C GLU A 39 13.22 -1.56 -4.23
N ILE A 40 11.92 -1.64 -3.98
CA ILE A 40 11.03 -0.46 -3.98
C ILE A 40 11.36 0.49 -2.84
N GLU A 41 11.66 -0.02 -1.64
CA GLU A 41 12.12 0.80 -0.52
C GLU A 41 13.41 1.57 -0.87
N LYS A 42 14.41 0.89 -1.47
CA LYS A 42 15.65 1.51 -1.94
C LYS A 42 15.38 2.58 -3.01
N GLU A 43 14.46 2.31 -3.93
CA GLU A 43 14.05 3.28 -4.96
C GLU A 43 13.46 4.54 -4.31
N ILE A 44 12.53 4.40 -3.35
CA ILE A 44 11.93 5.53 -2.62
C ILE A 44 13.00 6.32 -1.85
N ILE A 45 13.91 5.64 -1.15
CA ILE A 45 15.04 6.26 -0.46
C ILE A 45 15.87 7.11 -1.43
N ASN A 46 16.22 6.56 -2.59
CA ASN A 46 17.01 7.27 -3.59
C ASN A 46 16.27 8.49 -4.16
N ILE A 47 14.97 8.37 -4.44
CA ILE A 47 14.14 9.49 -4.90
C ILE A 47 14.14 10.61 -3.87
N ILE A 48 13.89 10.31 -2.60
CA ILE A 48 13.84 11.31 -1.54
C ILE A 48 15.21 11.96 -1.35
N ASN A 49 16.27 11.16 -1.26
CA ASN A 49 17.63 11.64 -1.00
C ASN A 49 18.18 12.51 -2.14
N SER A 50 17.73 12.29 -3.38
CA SER A 50 18.11 13.11 -4.53
C SER A 50 17.25 14.35 -4.71
N SER A 51 15.98 14.31 -4.26
CA SER A 51 15.01 15.39 -4.50
C SER A 51 15.02 16.47 -3.43
N TYR A 52 15.49 16.16 -2.22
CA TYR A 52 15.46 17.08 -1.07
C TYR A 52 16.85 17.35 -0.49
N GLN A 53 17.25 18.62 -0.45
CA GLN A 53 18.60 19.00 0.02
C GLN A 53 18.77 18.82 1.52
N ASN A 54 17.74 19.14 2.33
CA ASN A 54 17.81 19.17 3.79
C ASN A 54 17.23 17.92 4.45
N LEU A 55 16.69 16.99 3.66
CA LEU A 55 16.11 15.73 4.16
C LEU A 55 16.90 14.52 3.67
N PHE A 56 16.82 13.45 4.43
CA PHE A 56 17.23 12.13 3.96
C PHE A 56 16.30 11.05 4.49
N ALA A 57 16.18 10.01 3.70
CA ALA A 57 15.44 8.79 4.01
C ALA A 57 16.40 7.65 4.28
N GLU A 58 16.08 6.82 5.23
CA GLU A 58 16.79 5.56 5.50
C GLU A 58 15.82 4.49 6.00
N LYS A 59 16.24 3.24 6.00
CA LYS A 59 15.46 2.15 6.61
C LYS A 59 15.33 2.36 8.10
N THR A 60 14.13 2.16 8.64
CA THR A 60 13.88 2.22 10.08
C THR A 60 14.60 1.08 10.78
N SER A 61 15.37 1.39 11.82
CA SER A 61 16.04 0.38 12.64
C SER A 61 15.16 -0.23 13.72
N LYS A 62 14.02 0.38 14.02
CA LYS A 62 13.07 -0.05 15.06
C LYS A 62 12.22 -1.19 14.53
N LYS A 63 12.21 -2.32 15.25
CA LYS A 63 11.32 -3.44 14.95
C LYS A 63 9.85 -3.01 15.04
N ASP A 64 9.04 -3.54 14.13
CA ASP A 64 7.59 -3.32 14.05
C ASP A 64 7.15 -1.86 13.73
N TYR A 65 8.10 -0.99 13.39
CA TYR A 65 7.84 0.35 12.86
C TYR A 65 7.69 0.34 11.33
N PRO A 66 7.18 1.44 10.72
CA PRO A 66 7.15 1.57 9.26
C PRO A 66 8.55 1.43 8.63
N ASP A 67 8.61 0.99 7.38
CA ASP A 67 9.83 0.60 6.70
C ASP A 67 10.90 1.69 6.64
N LEU A 68 10.48 2.95 6.43
CA LEU A 68 11.38 4.09 6.25
C LEU A 68 11.14 5.17 7.28
N GLU A 69 12.22 5.82 7.69
CA GLU A 69 12.18 7.07 8.45
C GLU A 69 12.83 8.21 7.67
N ILE A 70 12.19 9.38 7.74
CA ILE A 70 12.68 10.61 7.11
C ILE A 70 13.22 11.53 8.19
N LYS A 71 14.44 11.98 8.01
CA LYS A 71 15.19 12.81 8.97
C LYS A 71 15.66 14.10 8.33
N SER A 72 15.93 15.08 9.17
CA SER A 72 16.64 16.29 8.75
C SER A 72 18.13 16.04 8.68
N LYS A 73 18.81 16.49 7.62
CA LYS A 73 20.28 16.47 7.54
C LYS A 73 20.92 17.38 8.58
N ASN A 74 20.21 18.45 9.00
CA ASN A 74 20.68 19.36 10.04
C ASN A 74 20.60 18.76 11.45
N ASN A 75 19.70 17.76 11.65
CA ASN A 75 19.57 17.04 12.92
C ASN A 75 19.25 15.56 12.66
N PRO A 76 20.25 14.71 12.33
CA PRO A 76 20.03 13.31 11.95
C PRO A 76 19.44 12.42 13.05
N SER A 77 19.49 12.87 14.31
CA SER A 77 18.89 12.13 15.42
C SER A 77 17.36 12.27 15.51
N VAL A 78 16.78 13.22 14.76
CA VAL A 78 15.34 13.52 14.81
C VAL A 78 14.65 12.96 13.58
N THR A 79 13.82 11.94 13.78
CA THR A 79 12.87 11.48 12.76
C THR A 79 11.74 12.48 12.63
N LEU A 80 11.46 12.94 11.42
CA LEU A 80 10.39 13.89 11.11
C LEU A 80 9.08 13.19 10.79
N LEU A 81 9.15 12.10 10.03
CA LEU A 81 7.99 11.26 9.67
C LEU A 81 8.43 9.85 9.31
N PHE A 82 7.46 8.94 9.16
CA PHE A 82 7.66 7.57 8.72
C PHE A 82 6.90 7.30 7.43
N ILE A 83 7.42 6.36 6.63
CA ILE A 83 6.75 5.83 5.44
C ILE A 83 6.75 4.30 5.51
N GLU A 84 5.56 3.72 5.45
CA GLU A 84 5.38 2.30 5.20
C GLU A 84 5.21 2.07 3.70
N VAL A 85 5.89 1.08 3.15
CA VAL A 85 5.87 0.73 1.74
C VAL A 85 5.08 -0.57 1.54
N LYS A 86 4.09 -0.55 0.67
CA LYS A 86 3.33 -1.74 0.29
C LYS A 86 3.38 -1.93 -1.21
N VAL A 87 3.84 -3.09 -1.63
CA VAL A 87 3.84 -3.46 -3.05
C VAL A 87 2.60 -4.29 -3.36
N GLN A 88 1.86 -3.90 -4.37
CA GLN A 88 0.69 -4.64 -4.78
C GLN A 88 0.70 -4.90 -6.28
N GLN A 89 1.06 -6.13 -6.63
CA GLN A 89 1.16 -6.60 -8.02
C GLN A 89 -0.16 -7.18 -8.55
N ARG A 90 -1.09 -7.52 -7.68
CA ARG A 90 -2.34 -8.23 -8.06
C ARG A 90 -3.57 -7.38 -7.79
N THR A 91 -4.55 -7.53 -8.68
CA THR A 91 -5.86 -6.90 -8.56
C THR A 91 -6.79 -7.81 -7.74
N PHE A 92 -7.62 -7.24 -6.90
CA PHE A 92 -8.63 -7.98 -6.12
C PHE A 92 -9.88 -8.26 -6.96
N MET A 93 -9.79 -9.17 -7.93
CA MET A 93 -10.85 -9.42 -8.91
C MET A 93 -12.19 -9.84 -8.30
N SER A 94 -12.16 -10.54 -7.16
CA SER A 94 -13.38 -11.01 -6.47
C SER A 94 -13.87 -10.06 -5.37
N ILE A 95 -13.38 -8.82 -5.30
CA ILE A 95 -13.68 -7.90 -4.19
C ILE A 95 -15.18 -7.65 -4.04
N GLN A 96 -15.90 -7.45 -5.14
CA GLN A 96 -17.34 -7.19 -5.13
C GLN A 96 -18.16 -8.40 -4.64
N HIS A 97 -17.64 -9.61 -4.83
CA HIS A 97 -18.26 -10.82 -4.31
C HIS A 97 -18.07 -10.97 -2.80
N TYR A 98 -16.86 -10.68 -2.31
CA TYR A 98 -16.54 -10.84 -0.88
C TYR A 98 -16.96 -9.66 -0.02
N LEU A 99 -16.98 -8.46 -0.59
CA LEU A 99 -17.29 -7.20 0.11
C LEU A 99 -18.31 -6.36 -0.68
N PRO A 100 -19.53 -6.89 -0.92
CA PRO A 100 -20.52 -6.22 -1.76
C PRO A 100 -20.93 -4.84 -1.23
N ASP A 101 -21.02 -4.68 0.10
CA ASP A 101 -21.41 -3.44 0.76
C ASP A 101 -20.30 -2.39 0.79
N SER A 102 -19.07 -2.72 0.40
CA SER A 102 -17.96 -1.77 0.35
C SER A 102 -18.01 -0.83 -0.86
N PHE A 103 -18.77 -1.18 -1.90
CA PHE A 103 -18.80 -0.51 -3.19
C PHE A 103 -17.45 -0.38 -3.89
N LEU A 104 -16.45 -1.16 -3.45
CA LEU A 104 -15.14 -1.22 -4.07
C LEU A 104 -15.19 -2.06 -5.35
N VAL A 105 -14.40 -1.66 -6.35
CA VAL A 105 -14.22 -2.45 -7.59
C VAL A 105 -12.76 -2.86 -7.74
N PRO A 106 -12.47 -3.95 -8.50
CA PRO A 106 -11.12 -4.50 -8.59
C PRO A 106 -10.04 -3.48 -8.99
N SER A 107 -10.36 -2.60 -9.93
CA SER A 107 -9.41 -1.63 -10.49
C SER A 107 -8.91 -0.60 -9.49
N GLU A 108 -9.72 -0.23 -8.50
CA GLU A 108 -9.35 0.77 -7.50
C GLU A 108 -8.88 0.20 -6.17
N THR A 109 -9.10 -1.10 -5.94
CA THR A 109 -8.91 -1.69 -4.61
C THR A 109 -7.44 -1.89 -4.27
N ILE A 110 -7.07 -1.43 -3.09
CA ILE A 110 -5.82 -1.73 -2.41
C ILE A 110 -6.11 -2.27 -1.02
N ALA A 111 -5.12 -2.91 -0.41
CA ALA A 111 -5.29 -3.52 0.91
C ALA A 111 -4.09 -3.28 1.83
N LEU A 112 -4.37 -3.34 3.13
CA LEU A 112 -3.39 -3.38 4.20
C LEU A 112 -3.82 -4.43 5.22
N ASN A 113 -2.89 -5.16 5.81
CA ASN A 113 -3.20 -6.05 6.92
C ASN A 113 -3.80 -5.22 8.06
N LEU A 114 -4.90 -5.69 8.63
CA LEU A 114 -5.59 -4.97 9.70
C LEU A 114 -4.70 -4.80 10.93
N SER A 115 -3.90 -5.82 11.26
CA SER A 115 -2.93 -5.75 12.35
C SER A 115 -1.86 -4.68 12.14
N ASP A 116 -1.39 -4.51 10.89
CA ASP A 116 -0.44 -3.47 10.54
C ASP A 116 -1.09 -2.08 10.65
N LEU A 117 -2.31 -1.96 10.11
CA LEU A 117 -3.06 -0.70 10.18
C LEU A 117 -3.26 -0.23 11.63
N GLU A 118 -3.70 -1.13 12.51
CA GLU A 118 -3.91 -0.85 13.94
C GLU A 118 -2.59 -0.51 14.65
N ARG A 119 -1.52 -1.26 14.37
CA ARG A 119 -0.18 -0.98 14.89
C ARG A 119 0.33 0.42 14.48
N TYR A 120 0.09 0.86 13.25
CA TYR A 120 0.50 2.19 12.80
C TYR A 120 -0.33 3.31 13.45
N PHE A 121 -1.59 3.05 13.82
CA PHE A 121 -2.35 3.98 14.65
C PHE A 121 -1.71 4.16 16.02
N GLU A 122 -1.29 3.08 16.66
CA GLU A 122 -0.61 3.12 17.97
C GLU A 122 0.74 3.85 17.88
N ILE A 123 1.55 3.57 16.85
CA ILE A 123 2.82 4.25 16.62
C ILE A 123 2.60 5.76 16.39
N LYS A 124 1.60 6.14 15.59
CA LYS A 124 1.24 7.55 15.38
C LYS A 124 0.88 8.23 16.68
N ASP A 125 0.09 7.57 17.52
CA ASP A 125 -0.33 8.11 18.81
C ASP A 125 0.82 8.26 19.81
N LYS A 126 1.78 7.35 19.77
CA LYS A 126 2.99 7.36 20.59
C LYS A 126 4.00 8.40 20.14
N GLU A 127 4.38 8.36 18.86
CA GLU A 127 5.47 9.20 18.31
C GLU A 127 5.02 10.63 18.00
N LYS A 128 3.71 10.86 17.82
CA LYS A 128 3.12 12.15 17.41
C LYS A 128 3.70 12.70 16.09
N LYS A 129 4.17 11.80 15.23
CA LYS A 129 4.78 12.12 13.92
C LYS A 129 3.89 11.64 12.79
N PRO A 130 3.89 12.29 11.63
CA PRO A 130 3.19 11.78 10.46
C PRO A 130 3.67 10.38 10.08
N ILE A 131 2.74 9.52 9.69
CA ILE A 131 3.00 8.22 9.08
C ILE A 131 2.24 8.18 7.76
N PHE A 132 2.95 7.91 6.68
CA PHE A 132 2.34 7.70 5.37
C PHE A 132 2.41 6.22 5.00
N ILE A 133 1.31 5.72 4.45
CA ILE A 133 1.33 4.43 3.77
C ILE A 133 1.44 4.71 2.27
N THR A 134 2.45 4.14 1.64
CA THR A 134 2.73 4.31 0.22
C THR A 134 2.60 2.96 -0.49
N TRP A 135 1.63 2.86 -1.40
CA TRP A 135 1.46 1.70 -2.26
C TRP A 135 2.18 1.89 -3.58
N CYS A 136 3.01 0.93 -3.94
CA CYS A 136 3.56 0.77 -5.28
C CYS A 136 2.67 -0.21 -6.05
N LEU A 137 1.98 0.29 -7.07
CA LEU A 137 1.11 -0.53 -7.92
C LEU A 137 1.81 -0.93 -9.21
N MET A 138 1.65 -2.19 -9.57
CA MET A 138 2.16 -2.76 -10.80
C MET A 138 1.11 -3.67 -11.45
N ASN A 139 1.32 -4.02 -12.70
CA ASN A 139 0.49 -5.01 -13.42
C ASN A 139 -1.02 -4.70 -13.44
N ARG A 140 -1.39 -3.41 -13.38
CA ARG A 140 -2.77 -2.93 -13.55
C ARG A 140 -2.89 -2.10 -14.83
N PRO A 141 -3.19 -2.71 -15.98
CA PRO A 141 -3.22 -2.01 -17.27
C PRO A 141 -4.13 -0.80 -17.30
N CYS A 142 -5.26 -0.83 -16.57
CA CYS A 142 -6.19 0.29 -16.47
C CYS A 142 -5.61 1.53 -15.77
N ILE A 143 -4.52 1.38 -15.01
CA ILE A 143 -3.88 2.44 -14.22
C ILE A 143 -2.49 2.73 -14.75
N ASN A 144 -1.69 1.68 -14.98
CA ASN A 144 -0.28 1.77 -15.34
C ASN A 144 -0.03 1.71 -16.84
N GLY A 145 -1.08 1.43 -17.67
CA GLY A 145 -0.92 1.13 -19.08
C GLY A 145 -0.47 -0.33 -19.30
N LEU A 146 -0.21 -0.66 -20.58
CA LEU A 146 0.10 -2.04 -20.98
C LEU A 146 1.53 -2.48 -20.66
N ASN A 147 2.41 -1.56 -20.29
CA ASN A 147 3.79 -1.90 -19.95
C ASN A 147 3.84 -2.39 -18.48
N PRO A 148 4.15 -3.67 -18.24
CA PRO A 148 4.19 -4.24 -16.89
C PRO A 148 5.31 -3.66 -16.01
N MET A 149 6.31 -3.00 -16.61
CA MET A 149 7.42 -2.38 -15.88
C MET A 149 7.07 -1.01 -15.28
N ILE A 150 5.94 -0.42 -15.70
CA ILE A 150 5.50 0.86 -15.16
C ILE A 150 4.97 0.65 -13.73
N LYS A 151 5.56 1.39 -12.82
CA LYS A 151 5.13 1.50 -11.42
C LYS A 151 4.41 2.83 -11.21
N LYS A 152 3.41 2.82 -10.34
CA LYS A 152 2.79 4.05 -9.83
C LYS A 152 2.69 4.00 -8.32
N PHE A 153 3.02 5.12 -7.71
CA PHE A 153 2.92 5.29 -6.26
C PHE A 153 1.62 6.01 -5.91
N TYR A 154 1.00 5.57 -4.83
CA TYR A 154 -0.17 6.20 -4.23
C TYR A 154 0.03 6.23 -2.72
N SER A 155 -0.18 7.38 -2.12
CA SER A 155 0.10 7.56 -0.70
C SER A 155 -1.08 8.16 0.03
N GLN A 156 -1.18 7.87 1.34
CA GLN A 156 -2.10 8.53 2.24
C GLN A 156 -1.56 8.57 3.66
N GLU A 157 -1.87 9.64 4.36
CA GLU A 157 -1.54 9.77 5.78
C GLU A 157 -2.40 8.82 6.62
N ILE A 158 -1.80 8.20 7.63
CA ILE A 158 -2.43 7.21 8.50
C ILE A 158 -3.68 7.76 9.21
N ASP A 159 -3.72 9.05 9.55
CA ASP A 159 -4.88 9.66 10.19
C ASP A 159 -6.10 9.76 9.27
N VAL A 160 -5.89 9.89 7.96
CA VAL A 160 -6.97 9.82 6.97
C VAL A 160 -7.50 8.40 6.85
N LEU A 161 -6.59 7.40 6.79
CA LEU A 161 -6.96 5.98 6.77
C LEU A 161 -7.70 5.57 8.05
N ARG A 162 -7.30 6.12 9.21
CA ARG A 162 -8.00 5.94 10.48
C ARG A 162 -9.43 6.46 10.42
N LYS A 163 -9.64 7.65 9.86
CA LYS A 163 -11.00 8.21 9.70
C LYS A 163 -11.88 7.33 8.81
N ILE A 164 -11.33 6.81 7.71
CA ILE A 164 -12.04 5.88 6.83
C ILE A 164 -12.41 4.61 7.61
N ARG A 165 -11.46 4.03 8.35
CA ARG A 165 -11.67 2.83 9.17
C ARG A 165 -12.73 3.03 10.25
N VAL A 166 -12.69 4.15 10.97
CA VAL A 166 -13.66 4.47 12.05
C VAL A 166 -15.07 4.71 11.50
N ASN A 167 -15.18 5.29 10.30
CA ASN A 167 -16.45 5.55 9.66
C ASN A 167 -17.10 4.30 9.05
N ASP A 168 -16.32 3.24 8.81
CA ASP A 168 -16.82 1.94 8.32
C ASP A 168 -17.42 1.11 9.47
N LYS A 169 -18.55 1.58 10.02
CA LYS A 169 -19.20 0.98 11.20
C LYS A 169 -19.66 -0.47 11.00
N LYS A 170 -19.80 -0.91 9.75
CA LYS A 170 -20.25 -2.28 9.40
C LYS A 170 -19.10 -3.22 9.07
N ASP A 171 -17.85 -2.79 9.23
CA ASP A 171 -16.67 -3.55 8.76
C ASP A 171 -16.81 -3.99 7.29
N SER A 172 -17.48 -3.18 6.46
CA SER A 172 -17.81 -3.52 5.08
C SER A 172 -16.58 -3.72 4.19
N ARG A 173 -15.43 -3.21 4.64
CA ARG A 173 -14.14 -3.26 3.92
C ARG A 173 -13.17 -4.29 4.49
N LYS A 174 -13.60 -5.06 5.49
CA LYS A 174 -12.78 -6.05 6.19
C LYS A 174 -13.00 -7.43 5.60
N PHE A 175 -11.92 -8.06 5.17
CA PHE A 175 -11.96 -9.42 4.64
C PHE A 175 -11.00 -10.32 5.40
N ARG A 176 -11.54 -11.40 5.95
CA ARG A 176 -10.76 -12.46 6.58
C ARG A 176 -10.48 -13.54 5.55
N ARG A 177 -9.22 -13.81 5.29
CA ARG A 177 -8.81 -14.88 4.38
C ARG A 177 -9.22 -16.24 4.95
N ALA A 178 -10.21 -16.88 4.35
CA ALA A 178 -10.66 -18.21 4.73
C ALA A 178 -9.72 -19.26 4.14
N SER A 179 -8.52 -19.44 4.65
CA SER A 179 -7.71 -20.58 4.28
C SER A 179 -6.88 -21.03 5.47
N GLY A 180 -6.84 -22.33 5.73
CA GLY A 180 -5.92 -22.95 6.67
C GLY A 180 -4.44 -22.86 6.23
N LYS A 181 -4.17 -22.08 5.19
CA LYS A 181 -2.84 -21.68 4.72
C LYS A 181 -2.68 -20.20 5.03
N GLY A 182 -2.54 -19.84 6.30
CA GLY A 182 -1.98 -18.55 6.70
C GLY A 182 -0.55 -18.43 6.18
N ASP A 183 -0.02 -17.22 6.17
CA ASP A 183 1.37 -17.00 5.80
C ASP A 183 2.26 -17.88 6.70
N VAL A 184 3.11 -18.67 6.09
CA VAL A 184 4.11 -19.49 6.77
C VAL A 184 5.43 -18.72 6.67
N VAL A 185 5.95 -18.29 7.79
CA VAL A 185 7.28 -17.65 7.87
C VAL A 185 8.15 -18.54 8.75
N ASP A 186 9.28 -18.95 8.23
CA ASP A 186 10.24 -19.86 8.92
C ASP A 186 9.59 -21.17 9.41
N GLY A 187 8.63 -21.71 8.66
CA GLY A 187 7.91 -22.94 9.00
C GLY A 187 6.77 -22.75 10.03
N GLU A 188 6.57 -21.55 10.54
CA GLU A 188 5.49 -21.24 11.48
C GLU A 188 4.28 -20.59 10.77
N HIS A 189 3.08 -21.07 11.06
CA HIS A 189 1.84 -20.43 10.63
C HIS A 189 1.61 -19.14 11.42
N LYS A 190 1.64 -17.99 10.75
CA LYS A 190 1.36 -16.65 11.33
C LYS A 190 -0.14 -16.36 11.51
N GLY A 191 -0.98 -17.36 11.33
CA GLY A 191 -2.42 -17.23 11.53
C GLY A 191 -3.17 -16.72 10.29
N VAL A 192 -4.46 -16.41 10.47
CA VAL A 192 -5.33 -15.95 9.39
C VAL A 192 -5.16 -14.45 9.20
N VAL A 193 -4.65 -14.06 8.04
CA VAL A 193 -4.52 -12.64 7.67
C VAL A 193 -5.91 -12.02 7.48
N VAL A 194 -6.17 -10.94 8.17
CA VAL A 194 -7.33 -10.07 7.97
C VAL A 194 -6.87 -8.82 7.24
N ASN A 195 -7.40 -8.58 6.04
CA ASN A 195 -7.11 -7.39 5.27
C ASN A 195 -8.22 -6.34 5.44
N TYR A 196 -7.83 -5.08 5.49
CA TYR A 196 -8.72 -3.95 5.34
C TYR A 196 -8.45 -3.27 3.99
N HIS A 197 -9.52 -2.94 3.26
CA HIS A 197 -9.42 -2.47 1.89
C HIS A 197 -9.76 -0.99 1.77
N PHE A 198 -9.02 -0.31 0.90
CA PHE A 198 -9.20 1.10 0.57
C PHE A 198 -9.40 1.27 -0.94
N SER A 199 -9.87 2.43 -1.34
CA SER A 199 -9.96 2.85 -2.73
C SER A 199 -8.78 3.76 -3.10
N LEU A 200 -8.23 3.62 -4.30
CA LEU A 200 -7.28 4.58 -4.86
C LEU A 200 -7.84 6.01 -4.92
N ASN A 201 -9.19 6.15 -4.94
CA ASN A 201 -9.86 7.45 -4.91
C ASN A 201 -9.77 8.16 -3.53
N GLU A 202 -9.30 7.45 -2.51
CA GLU A 202 -9.06 7.95 -1.16
C GLU A 202 -7.60 8.34 -0.93
N LEU A 203 -6.74 8.17 -1.94
CA LEU A 203 -5.31 8.44 -1.90
C LEU A 203 -4.94 9.54 -2.90
N PHE A 204 -3.77 10.13 -2.72
CA PHE A 204 -3.14 10.95 -3.75
C PHE A 204 -2.11 10.14 -4.55
N GLU A 205 -1.97 10.45 -5.83
CA GLU A 205 -0.97 9.84 -6.70
C GLU A 205 0.41 10.44 -6.41
N GLY A 206 1.41 9.59 -6.22
CA GLY A 206 2.79 9.96 -5.93
C GLY A 206 3.27 9.60 -4.53
N LEU A 207 4.53 9.92 -4.26
CA LEU A 207 5.13 9.86 -2.93
C LEU A 207 4.64 11.02 -2.05
N PRO A 208 4.73 10.91 -0.71
CA PRO A 208 4.39 12.01 0.18
C PRO A 208 5.14 13.29 -0.18
N GLU A 209 4.43 14.42 -0.19
CA GLU A 209 5.06 15.71 -0.42
C GLU A 209 5.77 16.17 0.85
N LEU A 210 7.11 16.26 0.78
CA LEU A 210 7.97 16.53 1.93
C LEU A 210 8.44 17.99 1.99
N ARG A 211 7.96 18.87 1.10
CA ARG A 211 8.43 20.27 1.04
C ARG A 211 8.26 21.04 2.36
N MET A 212 7.18 20.75 3.08
CA MET A 212 6.92 21.40 4.37
C MET A 212 7.94 21.03 5.46
N PHE A 213 8.68 19.94 5.27
CA PHE A 213 9.73 19.48 6.19
C PHE A 213 11.14 19.88 5.72
N ASN A 214 11.26 20.42 4.51
CA ASN A 214 12.55 20.79 3.88
C ASN A 214 12.95 22.23 4.26
N ILE A 215 12.87 22.57 5.55
CA ILE A 215 13.19 23.91 6.10
C ILE A 215 14.66 24.01 6.49
#